data_05b7feb52c8f2507e66bcc0e7c4ed85b
#
_entry.id   05b7feb52c8f2507e66bcc0e7c4ed85b
#
_cell.length_a   1.000
_cell.length_b   1.000
_cell.length_c   1.000
_cell.angle_alpha   90.00
_cell.angle_beta   90.00
_cell.angle_gamma   90.00
#
_symmetry.space_group_name_H-M   'P 1'
#
loop_
_entity.id
_entity.type
_entity.pdbx_description
1 polymer ?
#
loop_
_entity_poly.entity_id
_entity_poly.type
_entity_poly.pdbx_seq_one_letter_code
_entity_poly.pdbx_strand_id
1 'polypeptide(L)'
;MGSTAVTKPLYAADQILLISEAGPNPCPPIVVGVGIGGTVDKCAQIAIKALTREIGEHNEDPFIADLEREMLEAVNNLGIGPQGLGGRTTALAVNIETFPTHIAGLPVVVNINCHASRHKSVVL
;
A
#
# COMPACT_ATOMS: atom_id res chain seq x y z
N MET A 1 -13.20 -11.72 9.69
CA MET A 1 -11.93 -11.40 10.36
C MET A 1 -12.18 -10.65 11.63
N GLY A 2 -12.07 -11.31 12.71
CA GLY A 2 -12.33 -10.75 14.01
C GLY A 2 -11.36 -9.73 14.47
N SER A 3 -10.80 -9.28 15.14
CA SER A 3 -9.74 -8.51 15.78
C SER A 3 -9.09 -7.41 14.95
N THR A 4 -9.75 -6.90 13.96
CA THR A 4 -9.20 -5.89 13.06
C THR A 4 -8.82 -4.60 13.76
N ALA A 5 -9.51 -4.22 14.83
CA ALA A 5 -9.22 -3.00 15.58
C ALA A 5 -7.87 -3.05 16.31
N VAL A 6 -7.38 -4.24 16.68
CA VAL A 6 -6.10 -4.42 17.38
C VAL A 6 -4.95 -4.52 16.40
N THR A 7 -5.19 -5.13 15.26
CA THR A 7 -4.14 -5.38 14.26
C THR A 7 -3.88 -4.22 13.33
N LYS A 8 -4.87 -3.36 13.12
CA LYS A 8 -4.76 -2.21 12.23
C LYS A 8 -3.54 -1.32 12.50
N PRO A 9 -3.26 -0.88 13.73
CA PRO A 9 -2.08 -0.05 14.02
C PRO A 9 -0.76 -0.77 13.75
N LEU A 10 -0.69 -2.07 14.03
CA LEU A 10 0.53 -2.85 13.81
C LEU A 10 0.88 -2.93 12.33
N TYR A 11 -0.10 -3.24 11.49
CA TYR A 11 0.12 -3.29 10.04
C TYR A 11 0.58 -1.95 9.49
N ALA A 12 -0.07 -0.90 9.89
CA ALA A 12 0.27 0.44 9.42
C ALA A 12 1.70 0.81 9.81
N ALA A 13 2.10 0.53 11.04
CA ALA A 13 3.43 0.88 11.54
C ALA A 13 4.55 0.18 10.77
N ASP A 14 4.44 -1.12 10.55
CA ASP A 14 5.46 -1.89 9.85
C ASP A 14 5.60 -1.47 8.40
N GLN A 15 4.49 -1.21 7.74
CA GLN A 15 4.48 -0.80 6.34
C GLN A 15 5.06 0.60 6.15
N ILE A 16 4.75 1.51 7.06
CA ILE A 16 5.30 2.86 7.04
C ILE A 16 6.80 2.82 7.29
N LEU A 17 7.27 1.96 8.18
CA LEU A 17 8.69 1.78 8.43
C LEU A 17 9.42 1.31 7.16
N LEU A 18 8.87 0.33 6.44
CA LEU A 18 9.45 -0.14 5.18
C LEU A 18 9.56 0.98 4.15
N ILE A 19 8.55 1.80 4.02
CA ILE A 19 8.55 2.94 3.09
C ILE A 19 9.57 3.98 3.52
N SER A 20 9.67 4.25 4.81
CA SER A 20 10.65 5.16 5.36
C SER A 20 12.08 4.70 5.07
N GLU A 21 12.36 3.40 5.22
CA GLU A 21 13.66 2.82 4.90
C GLU A 21 13.97 2.85 3.40
N ALA A 22 12.97 2.61 2.56
CA ALA A 22 13.14 2.72 1.11
C ALA A 22 13.51 4.16 0.70
N GLY A 23 12.97 5.15 1.38
CA GLY A 23 13.29 6.56 1.19
C GLY A 23 13.15 7.02 -0.26
N PRO A 24 14.16 7.69 -0.81
CA PRO A 24 14.12 8.18 -2.19
C PRO A 24 14.45 7.12 -3.24
N ASN A 25 14.88 5.92 -2.84
CA ASN A 25 15.38 4.91 -3.78
C ASN A 25 14.36 4.49 -4.86
N PRO A 26 13.06 4.32 -4.55
CA PRO A 26 12.07 3.99 -5.57
C PRO A 26 11.63 5.18 -6.44
N CYS A 27 12.23 6.34 -6.28
CA CYS A 27 11.91 7.56 -7.03
C CYS A 27 10.44 7.99 -6.83
N PRO A 28 10.06 8.45 -5.65
CA PRO A 28 8.70 8.94 -5.39
C PRO A 28 8.25 10.05 -6.38
N PRO A 29 6.97 10.22 -6.64
CA PRO A 29 5.85 9.59 -5.95
C PRO A 29 5.60 8.15 -6.39
N ILE A 30 5.33 7.30 -5.41
CA ILE A 30 5.14 5.85 -5.60
C ILE A 30 3.66 5.46 -5.46
N VAL A 31 3.37 4.24 -5.87
CA VAL A 31 2.13 3.54 -5.47
C VAL A 31 2.54 2.35 -4.62
N VAL A 32 1.85 2.16 -3.51
CA VAL A 32 2.11 1.05 -2.60
C VAL A 32 1.01 0.01 -2.75
N GLY A 33 1.38 -1.22 -3.05
CA GLY A 33 0.47 -2.35 -3.10
C GLY A 33 0.66 -3.25 -1.90
N VAL A 34 -0.41 -3.51 -1.17
CA VAL A 34 -0.38 -4.33 0.04
C VAL A 34 -1.27 -5.54 -0.15
N GLY A 35 -0.73 -6.71 0.15
CA GLY A 35 -1.50 -7.95 0.24
C GLY A 35 -1.58 -8.40 1.69
N ILE A 36 -2.75 -8.79 2.14
CA ILE A 36 -2.99 -9.30 3.49
C ILE A 36 -3.77 -10.61 3.40
N GLY A 37 -3.20 -11.66 3.96
CA GLY A 37 -3.87 -12.95 4.03
C GLY A 37 -3.48 -13.92 2.94
N GLY A 38 -4.16 -15.05 2.89
CA GLY A 38 -3.83 -16.16 1.99
C GLY A 38 -2.57 -16.90 2.42
N THR A 39 -1.96 -17.63 1.49
CA THR A 39 -0.62 -18.18 1.64
C THR A 39 0.41 -17.12 1.25
N VAL A 40 1.69 -17.34 1.51
CA VAL A 40 2.73 -16.33 1.21
C VAL A 40 2.76 -15.99 -0.28
N ASP A 41 2.65 -16.99 -1.15
CA ASP A 41 2.60 -16.78 -2.59
C ASP A 41 1.34 -16.05 -3.05
N LYS A 42 0.18 -16.41 -2.50
CA LYS A 42 -1.09 -15.71 -2.79
C LYS A 42 -1.04 -14.27 -2.29
N CYS A 43 -0.48 -14.05 -1.12
CA CYS A 43 -0.31 -12.73 -0.54
C CYS A 43 0.54 -11.82 -1.44
N ALA A 44 1.64 -12.35 -1.97
CA ALA A 44 2.48 -11.62 -2.92
C ALA A 44 1.73 -11.31 -4.22
N GLN A 45 0.96 -12.26 -4.74
CA GLN A 45 0.16 -12.05 -5.95
C GLN A 45 -0.87 -10.93 -5.79
N ILE A 46 -1.59 -10.89 -4.67
CA ILE A 46 -2.59 -9.87 -4.44
C ILE A 46 -1.96 -8.50 -4.15
N ALA A 47 -0.77 -8.46 -3.57
CA ALA A 47 -0.02 -7.21 -3.42
C ALA A 47 0.37 -6.62 -4.79
N ILE A 48 0.79 -7.45 -5.72
CA ILE A 48 1.09 -7.03 -7.10
C ILE A 48 -0.20 -6.58 -7.81
N LYS A 49 -1.27 -7.32 -7.65
CA LYS A 49 -2.58 -6.95 -8.21
C LYS A 49 -3.03 -5.58 -7.70
N ALA A 50 -2.79 -5.29 -6.42
CA ALA A 50 -3.15 -4.01 -5.83
C ALA A 50 -2.49 -2.82 -6.54
N LEU A 51 -1.27 -3.00 -7.06
CA LEU A 51 -0.57 -1.96 -7.81
C LEU A 51 -1.26 -1.61 -9.13
N THR A 52 -2.07 -2.51 -9.68
CA THR A 52 -2.75 -2.30 -10.96
C THR A 52 -4.07 -1.54 -10.82
N ARG A 53 -4.53 -1.33 -9.59
CA ARG A 53 -5.76 -0.57 -9.34
C ARG A 53 -5.55 0.89 -9.69
N GLU A 54 -6.58 1.52 -10.25
CA GLU A 54 -6.55 2.94 -10.59
C GLU A 54 -6.38 3.81 -9.33
N ILE A 55 -5.61 4.87 -9.47
CA ILE A 55 -5.42 5.84 -8.38
C ILE A 55 -6.76 6.50 -8.07
N GLY A 56 -7.13 6.51 -6.79
CA GLY A 56 -8.40 7.04 -6.32
C GLY A 56 -9.49 6.00 -6.13
N GLU A 57 -9.31 4.80 -6.64
CA GLU A 57 -10.21 3.69 -6.36
C GLU A 57 -9.80 2.98 -5.07
N HIS A 58 -10.73 2.87 -4.14
CA HIS A 58 -10.51 2.21 -2.87
C HIS A 58 -11.10 0.80 -2.85
N ASN A 59 -10.64 0.00 -1.87
CA ASN A 59 -11.21 -1.32 -1.63
C ASN A 59 -12.70 -1.22 -1.33
N GLU A 60 -13.47 -2.23 -1.76
CA GLU A 60 -14.92 -2.29 -1.53
C GLU A 60 -15.28 -2.42 -0.05
N ASP A 61 -14.42 -3.03 0.76
CA ASP A 61 -14.59 -3.11 2.21
C ASP A 61 -14.30 -1.76 2.84
N PRO A 62 -15.28 -1.12 3.52
CA PRO A 62 -15.08 0.21 4.12
C PRO A 62 -13.94 0.25 5.13
N PHE A 63 -13.72 -0.82 5.88
CA PHE A 63 -12.61 -0.91 6.84
C PHE A 63 -11.25 -0.83 6.13
N ILE A 64 -11.11 -1.58 5.04
CA ILE A 64 -9.87 -1.60 4.25
C ILE A 64 -9.70 -0.26 3.52
N ALA A 65 -10.77 0.32 3.00
CA ALA A 65 -10.72 1.64 2.36
C ALA A 65 -10.24 2.72 3.34
N ASP A 66 -10.71 2.68 4.58
CA ASP A 66 -10.25 3.62 5.61
C ASP A 66 -8.76 3.40 5.95
N LEU A 67 -8.33 2.15 6.01
CA LEU A 67 -6.92 1.82 6.22
C LEU A 67 -6.04 2.33 5.07
N GLU A 68 -6.50 2.20 3.85
CA GLU A 68 -5.80 2.75 2.67
C GLU A 68 -5.59 4.27 2.81
N ARG A 69 -6.63 4.99 3.21
CA ARG A 69 -6.56 6.45 3.41
C ARG A 69 -5.61 6.84 4.53
N GLU A 70 -5.71 6.16 5.66
CA GLU A 70 -4.85 6.42 6.83
C GLU A 70 -3.38 6.16 6.50
N MET A 71 -3.09 5.09 5.80
CA MET A 71 -1.73 4.75 5.40
C MET A 71 -1.17 5.76 4.39
N LEU A 72 -1.98 6.18 3.43
CA LEU A 72 -1.56 7.19 2.45
C LEU A 72 -1.19 8.50 3.15
N GLU A 73 -2.01 8.94 4.08
CA GLU A 73 -1.74 10.14 4.86
C GLU A 73 -0.44 9.99 5.68
N ALA A 74 -0.25 8.86 6.34
CA ALA A 74 0.94 8.61 7.14
C ALA A 74 2.21 8.55 6.27
N VAL A 75 2.14 7.92 5.10
CA VAL A 75 3.26 7.87 4.16
C VAL A 75 3.62 9.27 3.68
N ASN A 76 2.63 10.06 3.33
CA ASN A 76 2.88 11.44 2.85
C ASN A 76 3.40 12.35 3.97
N ASN A 77 3.09 12.05 5.22
CA ASN A 77 3.64 12.77 6.37
C ASN A 77 5.10 12.43 6.69
N LEU A 78 5.68 11.41 6.04
CA LEU A 78 7.11 11.13 6.19
C LEU A 78 8.01 12.23 5.61
N GLY A 79 7.48 13.05 4.70
CA GLY A 79 8.21 14.19 4.15
C GLY A 79 9.29 13.82 3.13
N ILE A 80 9.31 12.60 2.62
CA ILE A 80 10.28 12.17 1.58
C ILE A 80 10.08 12.99 0.31
N GLY A 81 8.83 13.12 -0.12
CA GLY A 81 8.44 13.95 -1.24
C GLY A 81 8.87 13.45 -2.62
N PRO A 82 8.48 14.17 -3.68
CA PRO A 82 8.85 13.79 -5.05
C PRO A 82 10.36 13.70 -5.22
N GLN A 83 10.83 12.60 -5.78
CA GLN A 83 12.24 12.28 -5.99
C GLN A 83 13.09 12.27 -4.70
N GLY A 84 12.47 12.25 -3.54
CA GLY A 84 13.16 12.32 -2.26
C GLY A 84 13.65 13.70 -1.88
N LEU A 85 13.21 14.74 -2.56
CA LEU A 85 13.66 16.10 -2.35
C LEU A 85 12.87 16.87 -1.29
N GLY A 86 12.01 16.17 -0.58
CA GLY A 86 11.14 16.76 0.44
C GLY A 86 9.79 17.16 -0.11
N GLY A 87 8.82 17.29 0.78
CA GLY A 87 7.46 17.65 0.46
C GLY A 87 6.44 16.61 0.90
N ARG A 88 5.19 16.79 0.48
CA ARG A 88 4.08 15.97 0.97
C ARG A 88 3.74 14.78 0.10
N THR A 89 4.04 14.82 -1.19
CA THR A 89 3.62 13.77 -2.11
C THR A 89 4.70 12.71 -2.24
N THR A 90 4.74 11.80 -1.29
CA THR A 90 5.61 10.61 -1.33
C THR A 90 4.92 9.48 -2.07
N ALA A 91 3.62 9.28 -1.87
CA ALA A 91 2.83 8.26 -2.54
C ALA A 91 1.56 8.87 -3.16
N LEU A 92 1.17 8.33 -4.30
CA LEU A 92 -0.08 8.69 -4.97
C LEU A 92 -1.25 7.86 -4.45
N ALA A 93 -1.00 6.62 -4.09
CA ALA A 93 -2.01 5.72 -3.55
C ALA A 93 -1.36 4.63 -2.71
N VAL A 94 -2.12 4.14 -1.74
CA VAL A 94 -1.87 2.88 -1.04
C VAL A 94 -3.08 2.01 -1.31
N ASN A 95 -2.88 0.92 -2.01
CA ASN A 95 -3.93 -0.01 -2.38
C ASN A 95 -3.76 -1.32 -1.63
N ILE A 96 -4.81 -1.79 -0.99
CA ILE A 96 -4.78 -2.99 -0.15
C ILE A 96 -5.75 -4.01 -0.70
N GLU A 97 -5.27 -5.23 -0.93
CA GLU A 97 -6.08 -6.39 -1.26
C GLU A 97 -5.99 -7.40 -0.12
N THR A 98 -7.09 -8.08 0.14
CA THR A 98 -7.18 -9.07 1.21
C THR A 98 -7.61 -10.42 0.66
N PHE A 99 -7.22 -11.48 1.36
CA PHE A 99 -7.62 -12.84 1.04
C PHE A 99 -7.79 -13.64 2.33
N PRO A 100 -8.75 -14.56 2.41
CA PRO A 100 -8.92 -15.39 3.59
C PRO A 100 -7.66 -16.19 3.91
N THR A 101 -7.34 -16.30 5.19
CA THR A 101 -6.16 -17.00 5.65
C THR A 101 -6.48 -17.89 6.86
N HIS A 102 -5.59 -18.82 7.16
CA HIS A 102 -5.70 -19.66 8.34
C HIS A 102 -5.68 -18.79 9.60
N ILE A 103 -6.46 -19.18 10.60
CA ILE A 103 -6.60 -18.41 11.85
C ILE A 103 -5.26 -18.18 12.56
N ALA A 104 -4.31 -19.08 12.38
CA ALA A 104 -2.98 -18.98 12.98
C ALA A 104 -1.95 -18.31 12.08
N GLY A 105 -2.32 -17.91 10.86
CA GLY A 105 -1.43 -17.31 9.89
C GLY A 105 -1.89 -15.92 9.50
N LEU A 106 -0.93 -15.03 9.22
CA LEU A 106 -1.26 -13.69 8.76
C LEU A 106 -0.12 -13.15 7.92
N PRO A 107 0.02 -13.62 6.69
CA PRO A 107 1.02 -13.05 5.80
C PRO A 107 0.62 -11.65 5.37
N VAL A 108 1.60 -10.77 5.30
CA VAL A 108 1.47 -9.41 4.76
C VAL A 108 2.64 -9.16 3.82
N VAL A 109 2.35 -8.69 2.63
CA VAL A 109 3.36 -8.31 1.64
C VAL A 109 3.14 -6.87 1.24
N VAL A 110 4.20 -6.09 1.24
CA VAL A 110 4.20 -4.71 0.77
C VAL A 110 5.05 -4.64 -0.48
N ASN A 111 4.46 -4.14 -1.56
CA ASN A 111 5.16 -3.94 -2.81
C ASN A 111 5.20 -2.45 -3.13
N ILE A 112 6.40 -1.93 -3.34
CA ILE A 112 6.64 -0.52 -3.65
C ILE A 112 7.09 -0.44 -5.09
N ASN A 113 6.36 0.29 -5.92
CA ASN A 113 6.78 0.50 -7.30
C ASN A 113 7.59 1.80 -7.48
N CYS A 114 8.11 1.98 -8.68
CA CYS A 114 8.78 3.22 -9.09
C CYS A 114 7.76 4.15 -9.77
N HIS A 115 7.99 5.44 -9.73
CA HIS A 115 7.16 6.42 -10.43
C HIS A 115 7.11 6.17 -11.96
N ALA A 116 8.10 5.48 -12.50
CA ALA A 116 8.15 5.13 -13.93
C ALA A 116 7.01 4.20 -14.37
N SER A 117 6.30 3.56 -13.43
CA SER A 117 5.13 2.73 -13.72
C SER A 117 3.85 3.55 -14.01
N ARG A 118 3.92 4.87 -13.95
CA ARG A 118 2.76 5.73 -14.28
C ARG A 118 2.31 5.48 -15.70
N HIS A 119 1.02 5.41 -15.86
CA HIS A 119 0.41 5.21 -17.18
C HIS A 119 -0.87 6.01 -17.29
N LYS A 120 -1.26 6.28 -18.49
CA LYS A 120 -2.54 6.90 -18.79
C LYS A 120 -3.03 6.39 -20.15
N SER A 121 -4.32 6.17 -20.26
CA SER A 121 -4.94 5.78 -21.50
C SER A 121 -6.01 6.78 -21.90
N VAL A 122 -6.22 6.92 -23.19
CA VAL A 122 -7.29 7.75 -23.74
C VAL A 122 -7.91 7.02 -24.92
N VAL A 123 -9.23 7.08 -25.02
CA VAL A 123 -9.97 6.52 -26.15
C VAL A 123 -10.27 7.67 -27.11
N LEU A 124 -9.80 7.52 -28.33
CA LEU A 124 -10.03 8.49 -29.41
C LEU A 124 -11.34 8.20 -30.14
#